data_2a41d1e1b0ea9ef9fd5dd0d6b74e99b0
#
_entry.id   2a41d1e1b0ea9ef9fd5dd0d6b74e99b0
#
_cell.length_a   1.000
_cell.length_b   1.000
_cell.length_c   1.000
_cell.angle_alpha   90.00
_cell.angle_beta   90.00
_cell.angle_gamma   90.00
#
_symmetry.space_group_name_H-M   'P 1'
#
loop_
_entity.id
_entity.type
_entity.pdbx_description
1 polymer ?
#
loop_
_entity_poly.entity_id
_entity_poly.type
_entity_poly.pdbx_seq_one_letter_code
_entity_poly.pdbx_strand_id
1 'polypeptide(L)'
;MLTGVPAAQRQAIKGHPPGVVWLTGLSGAGKSTLAAALETSLIRRGAHTMLLDGDSLRSGLNSDLGFSTHDRAQNVLRAAQVCNLMVDAGLLVIVAMISPLAQARELARSQLRHTAFLEVYINAPLAVCELRDPKGLYKRV
;
A
#
# COMPACT_ATOMS: atom_id res chain seq x y z
N MET A 1 19.99 19.20 -15.56
CA MET A 1 19.33 18.31 -14.58
C MET A 1 20.39 17.47 -13.89
N LEU A 2 20.45 17.54 -12.57
CA LEU A 2 21.36 16.67 -11.81
C LEU A 2 20.80 15.25 -11.84
N THR A 3 21.57 14.33 -12.40
CA THR A 3 21.24 12.92 -12.36
C THR A 3 21.80 12.33 -11.06
N GLY A 4 20.91 11.86 -10.21
CA GLY A 4 21.31 11.18 -8.97
C GLY A 4 21.94 9.80 -9.23
N VAL A 5 22.26 9.12 -8.16
CA VAL A 5 22.78 7.74 -8.22
C VAL A 5 21.69 6.82 -8.81
N PRO A 6 22.04 5.89 -9.71
CA PRO A 6 21.08 4.93 -10.24
C PRO A 6 20.40 4.11 -9.14
N ALA A 7 19.12 3.79 -9.33
CA ALA A 7 18.35 3.02 -8.35
C ALA A 7 19.02 1.68 -7.99
N ALA A 8 19.63 1.01 -8.98
CA ALA A 8 20.31 -0.26 -8.75
C ALA A 8 21.43 -0.18 -7.69
N GLN A 9 22.13 0.94 -7.61
CA GLN A 9 23.18 1.13 -6.59
C GLN A 9 22.58 1.30 -5.18
N ARG A 10 21.46 2.03 -5.07
CA ARG A 10 20.75 2.14 -3.79
C ARG A 10 20.18 0.79 -3.36
N GLN A 11 19.61 0.04 -4.30
CA GLN A 11 19.02 -1.27 -4.03
C GLN A 11 20.06 -2.30 -3.56
N ALA A 12 21.26 -2.24 -4.13
CA ALA A 12 22.36 -3.16 -3.77
C ALA A 12 22.74 -3.08 -2.29
N ILE A 13 22.58 -1.93 -1.65
CA ILE A 13 22.89 -1.73 -0.22
C ILE A 13 21.98 -2.58 0.67
N LYS A 14 20.77 -2.90 0.23
CA LYS A 14 19.75 -3.59 1.04
C LYS A 14 20.00 -5.09 1.18
N GLY A 15 20.71 -5.72 0.26
CA GLY A 15 20.93 -7.16 0.26
C GLY A 15 19.69 -7.99 -0.11
N HIS A 16 18.65 -7.36 -0.62
CA HIS A 16 17.43 -7.99 -1.14
C HIS A 16 16.85 -7.16 -2.28
N PRO A 17 16.07 -7.74 -3.19
CA PRO A 17 15.39 -6.96 -4.22
C PRO A 17 14.24 -6.14 -3.62
N PRO A 18 13.90 -5.00 -4.22
CA PRO A 18 12.71 -4.24 -3.83
C PRO A 18 11.44 -4.91 -4.37
N GLY A 19 10.31 -4.48 -3.87
CA GLY A 19 9.02 -4.94 -4.35
C GLY A 19 7.87 -4.27 -3.62
N VAL A 20 6.66 -4.53 -4.09
CA VAL A 20 5.43 -4.01 -3.50
C VAL A 20 4.46 -5.16 -3.27
N VAL A 21 3.93 -5.26 -2.07
CA VAL A 21 2.77 -6.09 -1.73
C VAL A 21 1.61 -5.16 -1.45
N TRP A 22 0.61 -5.19 -2.30
CA TRP A 22 -0.56 -4.32 -2.20
C TRP A 22 -1.75 -5.11 -1.69
N LEU A 23 -2.13 -4.87 -0.42
CA LEU A 23 -3.27 -5.51 0.21
C LEU A 23 -4.50 -4.64 0.01
N THR A 24 -5.52 -5.21 -0.62
CA THR A 24 -6.81 -4.56 -0.86
C THR A 24 -7.93 -5.37 -0.25
N GLY A 25 -9.06 -4.75 0.03
CA GLY A 25 -10.22 -5.39 0.63
C GLY A 25 -11.04 -4.41 1.47
N LEU A 26 -12.18 -4.87 1.93
CA LEU A 26 -13.12 -4.07 2.71
C LEU A 26 -12.51 -3.60 4.04
N SER A 27 -13.05 -2.51 4.59
CA SER A 27 -12.76 -2.12 5.98
C SER A 27 -13.12 -3.28 6.91
N GLY A 28 -12.24 -3.60 7.86
CA GLY A 28 -12.45 -4.74 8.77
C GLY A 28 -12.08 -6.10 8.20
N ALA A 29 -11.55 -6.18 6.97
CA ALA A 29 -11.16 -7.44 6.36
C ALA A 29 -9.90 -8.06 6.98
N GLY A 30 -9.07 -7.26 7.68
CA GLY A 30 -7.84 -7.72 8.31
C GLY A 30 -6.57 -7.29 7.57
N LYS A 31 -6.66 -6.31 6.67
CA LYS A 31 -5.52 -5.81 5.90
C LYS A 31 -4.37 -5.32 6.79
N SER A 32 -4.67 -4.44 7.74
CA SER A 32 -3.65 -3.85 8.62
C SER A 32 -3.01 -4.89 9.52
N THR A 33 -3.78 -5.84 10.04
CA THR A 33 -3.28 -6.95 10.86
C THR A 33 -2.33 -7.84 10.05
N LEU A 34 -2.74 -8.21 8.85
CA LEU A 34 -1.91 -9.04 7.97
C LEU A 34 -0.64 -8.28 7.53
N ALA A 35 -0.78 -7.00 7.20
CA ALA A 35 0.33 -6.16 6.80
C ALA A 35 1.39 -6.05 7.91
N ALA A 36 0.97 -5.83 9.14
CA ALA A 36 1.88 -5.76 10.29
C ALA A 36 2.60 -7.10 10.54
N ALA A 37 1.88 -8.21 10.43
CA ALA A 37 2.47 -9.53 10.58
C ALA A 37 3.49 -9.84 9.47
N LEU A 38 3.17 -9.48 8.24
CA LEU A 38 4.07 -9.64 7.10
C LEU A 38 5.33 -8.78 7.27
N GLU A 39 5.18 -7.52 7.64
CA GLU A 39 6.30 -6.62 7.90
C GLU A 39 7.22 -7.19 8.97
N THR A 40 6.67 -7.63 10.10
CA THR A 40 7.44 -8.25 11.18
C THR A 40 8.24 -9.46 10.67
N SER A 41 7.61 -10.32 9.89
CA SER A 41 8.27 -11.50 9.32
C SER A 41 9.41 -11.13 8.39
N LEU A 42 9.20 -10.13 7.53
CA LEU A 42 10.22 -9.68 6.57
C LEU A 42 11.39 -9.00 7.27
N ILE A 43 11.15 -8.18 8.28
CA ILE A 43 12.21 -7.53 9.08
C ILE A 43 13.07 -8.58 9.76
N ARG A 44 12.47 -9.63 10.33
CA ARG A 44 13.21 -10.74 10.95
C ARG A 44 14.11 -11.48 9.96
N ARG A 45 13.78 -11.44 8.68
CA ARG A 45 14.59 -12.02 7.59
C ARG A 45 15.63 -11.05 7.04
N GLY A 46 15.75 -9.86 7.62
CA GLY A 46 16.72 -8.85 7.21
C GLY A 46 16.26 -7.94 6.08
N ALA A 47 14.98 -7.96 5.72
CA ALA A 47 14.46 -7.08 4.69
C ALA A 47 14.20 -5.68 5.25
N HIS A 48 14.56 -4.65 4.47
CA HIS A 48 14.21 -3.27 4.79
C HIS A 48 12.81 -2.97 4.23
N THR A 49 11.83 -2.88 5.11
CA THR A 49 10.42 -2.72 4.74
C THR A 49 9.88 -1.34 5.10
N MET A 50 8.80 -0.97 4.43
CA MET A 50 7.96 0.15 4.84
C MET A 50 6.50 -0.22 4.66
N LEU A 51 5.70 0.06 5.67
CA LEU A 51 4.25 -0.14 5.64
C LEU A 51 3.56 1.20 5.35
N LEU A 52 2.78 1.23 4.27
CA LEU A 52 1.90 2.35 3.95
C LEU A 52 0.47 1.95 4.27
N ASP A 53 -0.04 2.48 5.35
CA ASP A 53 -1.43 2.27 5.77
C ASP A 53 -2.31 3.42 5.26
N GLY A 54 -3.49 3.07 4.71
CA GLY A 54 -4.40 4.05 4.14
C GLY A 54 -4.85 5.13 5.13
N ASP A 55 -5.04 4.77 6.40
CA ASP A 55 -5.44 5.73 7.43
C ASP A 55 -4.32 6.73 7.73
N SER A 56 -3.08 6.25 7.82
CA SER A 56 -1.91 7.10 8.02
C SER A 56 -1.72 8.07 6.86
N LEU A 57 -1.94 7.61 5.62
CA LEU A 57 -1.87 8.49 4.45
C LEU A 57 -2.96 9.55 4.48
N ARG A 58 -4.18 9.20 4.87
CA ARG A 58 -5.29 10.16 4.96
C ARG A 58 -5.13 11.18 6.08
N SER A 59 -4.40 10.87 7.12
CA SER A 59 -4.10 11.83 8.19
C SER A 59 -2.92 12.76 7.87
N GLY A 60 -2.18 12.48 6.81
CA GLY A 60 -1.01 13.25 6.38
C GLY A 60 -1.04 13.62 4.91
N LEU A 61 -0.33 12.86 4.09
CA LEU A 61 -0.14 13.12 2.66
C LEU A 61 -1.45 13.34 1.90
N ASN A 62 -2.48 12.58 2.22
CA ASN A 62 -3.78 12.59 1.56
C ASN A 62 -4.88 13.27 2.39
N SER A 63 -4.51 14.13 3.34
CA SER A 63 -5.47 14.80 4.24
C SER A 63 -6.43 15.76 3.52
N ASP A 64 -6.06 16.21 2.30
CA ASP A 64 -6.90 17.06 1.46
C ASP A 64 -7.95 16.28 0.65
N LEU A 65 -7.88 14.94 0.63
CA LEU A 65 -8.77 14.11 -0.17
C LEU A 65 -10.00 13.68 0.62
N GLY A 66 -11.18 13.74 -0.05
CA GLY A 66 -12.42 13.20 0.44
C GLY A 66 -12.69 11.77 -0.04
N PHE A 67 -13.96 11.45 -0.28
CA PHE A 67 -14.42 10.11 -0.63
C PHE A 67 -15.14 10.04 -1.98
N SER A 68 -15.06 11.10 -2.80
CA SER A 68 -15.53 11.04 -4.18
C SER A 68 -14.76 10.00 -4.96
N THR A 69 -15.30 9.55 -6.09
CA THR A 69 -14.62 8.61 -6.98
C THR A 69 -13.25 9.16 -7.41
N HIS A 70 -13.20 10.45 -7.73
CA HIS A 70 -11.95 11.12 -8.09
C HIS A 70 -10.94 11.10 -6.94
N ASP A 71 -11.37 11.46 -5.74
CA ASP A 71 -10.48 11.52 -4.57
C ASP A 71 -9.99 10.12 -4.16
N ARG A 72 -10.85 9.10 -4.27
CA ARG A 72 -10.44 7.71 -4.01
C ARG A 72 -9.38 7.24 -5.00
N ALA A 73 -9.51 7.62 -6.28
CA ALA A 73 -8.50 7.33 -7.29
C ALA A 73 -7.19 8.05 -6.99
N GLN A 74 -7.26 9.34 -6.61
CA GLN A 74 -6.08 10.12 -6.24
C GLN A 74 -5.37 9.55 -5.00
N ASN A 75 -6.12 9.07 -4.03
CA ASN A 75 -5.58 8.44 -2.83
C ASN A 75 -4.70 7.23 -3.20
N VAL A 76 -5.17 6.37 -4.08
CA VAL A 76 -4.43 5.20 -4.58
C VAL A 76 -3.22 5.63 -5.41
N LEU A 77 -3.40 6.60 -6.29
CA LEU A 77 -2.33 7.10 -7.16
C LEU A 77 -1.17 7.70 -6.38
N ARG A 78 -1.46 8.54 -5.38
CA ARG A 78 -0.42 9.13 -4.52
C ARG A 78 0.32 8.06 -3.73
N ALA A 79 -0.38 7.05 -3.23
CA ALA A 79 0.26 5.92 -2.56
C ALA A 79 1.22 5.18 -3.50
N ALA A 80 0.81 4.96 -4.76
CA ALA A 80 1.66 4.33 -5.77
C ALA A 80 2.92 5.17 -6.06
N GLN A 81 2.80 6.48 -6.12
CA GLN A 81 3.94 7.38 -6.33
C GLN A 81 4.93 7.32 -5.17
N VAL A 82 4.44 7.26 -3.93
CA VAL A 82 5.30 7.08 -2.75
C VAL A 82 5.98 5.71 -2.79
N CYS A 83 5.25 4.66 -3.14
CA CYS A 83 5.83 3.32 -3.35
C CYS A 83 6.97 3.35 -4.36
N ASN A 84 6.79 4.07 -5.47
CA ASN A 84 7.80 4.17 -6.51
C ASN A 84 9.11 4.75 -5.96
N LEU A 85 9.03 5.82 -5.18
CA LEU A 85 10.20 6.41 -4.55
C LEU A 85 10.88 5.44 -3.56
N MET A 86 10.09 4.72 -2.77
CA MET A 86 10.61 3.74 -1.80
C MET A 86 11.26 2.54 -2.49
N VAL A 87 10.68 2.06 -3.57
CA VAL A 87 11.24 0.97 -4.39
C VAL A 87 12.58 1.40 -4.99
N ASP A 88 12.67 2.64 -5.48
CA ASP A 88 13.92 3.18 -6.01
C ASP A 88 15.00 3.29 -4.92
N ALA A 89 14.60 3.46 -3.67
CA ALA A 89 15.50 3.39 -2.53
C ALA A 89 15.84 1.96 -2.10
N GLY A 90 15.21 0.95 -2.69
CA GLY A 90 15.50 -0.46 -2.44
C GLY A 90 14.63 -1.13 -1.39
N LEU A 91 13.53 -0.51 -0.98
CA LEU A 91 12.66 -1.05 0.05
C LEU A 91 11.65 -2.07 -0.49
N LEU A 92 11.24 -2.98 0.39
CA LEU A 92 10.02 -3.77 0.23
C LEU A 92 8.87 -2.99 0.86
N VAL A 93 7.89 -2.60 0.04
CA VAL A 93 6.77 -1.77 0.48
C VAL A 93 5.52 -2.63 0.62
N ILE A 94 4.86 -2.52 1.76
CA ILE A 94 3.57 -3.16 2.01
C ILE A 94 2.53 -2.06 2.06
N VAL A 95 1.52 -2.15 1.20
CA VAL A 95 0.41 -1.18 1.16
C VAL A 95 -0.85 -1.86 1.69
N ALA A 96 -1.52 -1.22 2.62
CA ALA A 96 -2.80 -1.68 3.17
C ALA A 96 -3.84 -0.60 2.97
N MET A 97 -4.64 -0.71 1.91
CA MET A 97 -5.67 0.26 1.54
C MET A 97 -6.91 -0.45 1.03
N ILE A 98 -8.09 0.14 1.24
CA ILE A 98 -9.34 -0.40 0.67
C ILE A 98 -9.23 -0.52 -0.85
N SER A 99 -8.74 0.52 -1.54
CA SER A 99 -8.50 0.57 -2.99
C SER A 99 -9.66 -0.05 -3.81
N PRO A 100 -10.90 0.48 -3.69
CA PRO A 100 -12.08 -0.23 -4.19
C PRO A 100 -12.20 -0.21 -5.71
N LEU A 101 -11.55 0.74 -6.39
CA LEU A 101 -11.68 0.93 -7.82
C LEU A 101 -10.62 0.12 -8.58
N ALA A 102 -11.06 -0.85 -9.38
CA ALA A 102 -10.16 -1.69 -10.16
C ALA A 102 -9.24 -0.87 -11.08
N GLN A 103 -9.79 0.17 -11.72
CA GLN A 103 -9.02 1.05 -12.60
C GLN A 103 -7.90 1.77 -11.86
N ALA A 104 -8.16 2.21 -10.62
CA ALA A 104 -7.14 2.88 -9.81
C ALA A 104 -6.02 1.90 -9.42
N ARG A 105 -6.36 0.65 -9.05
CA ARG A 105 -5.36 -0.38 -8.77
C ARG A 105 -4.51 -0.71 -9.99
N GLU A 106 -5.15 -0.80 -11.16
CA GLU A 106 -4.43 -1.07 -12.42
C GLU A 106 -3.48 0.08 -12.77
N LEU A 107 -3.91 1.31 -12.56
CA LEU A 107 -3.06 2.48 -12.77
C LEU A 107 -1.87 2.47 -11.80
N ALA A 108 -2.09 2.14 -10.53
CA ALA A 108 -1.02 1.98 -9.55
C ALA A 108 -0.01 0.91 -9.99
N ARG A 109 -0.49 -0.25 -10.42
CA ARG A 109 0.35 -1.32 -10.95
C ARG A 109 1.18 -0.85 -12.14
N SER A 110 0.57 -0.07 -13.04
CA SER A 110 1.25 0.42 -14.25
C SER A 110 2.44 1.34 -13.94
N GLN A 111 2.38 2.08 -12.83
CA GLN A 111 3.48 2.94 -12.38
C GLN A 111 4.62 2.17 -11.72
N LEU A 112 4.38 0.92 -11.33
CA LEU A 112 5.32 0.07 -10.62
C LEU A 112 5.78 -1.13 -11.45
N ARG A 113 5.68 -1.05 -12.78
CA ARG A 113 6.04 -2.15 -13.70
C ARG A 113 7.51 -2.57 -13.63
N HIS A 114 8.37 -1.67 -13.22
CA HIS A 114 9.81 -1.90 -13.13
C HIS A 114 10.22 -2.73 -11.90
N THR A 115 9.27 -3.10 -11.05
CA THR A 115 9.53 -3.85 -9.83
C THR A 115 8.51 -4.99 -9.67
N ALA A 116 8.81 -5.95 -8.78
CA ALA A 116 7.85 -6.97 -8.41
C ALA A 116 6.64 -6.33 -7.73
N PHE A 117 5.44 -6.65 -8.19
CA PHE A 117 4.20 -6.13 -7.66
C PHE A 117 3.24 -7.30 -7.44
N LEU A 118 2.83 -7.51 -6.18
CA LEU A 118 1.89 -8.52 -5.80
C LEU A 118 0.64 -7.86 -5.21
N GLU A 119 -0.49 -7.99 -5.91
CA GLU A 119 -1.79 -7.55 -5.41
C GLU A 119 -2.46 -8.70 -4.67
N VAL A 120 -2.86 -8.48 -3.44
CA VAL A 120 -3.50 -9.49 -2.59
C VAL A 120 -4.86 -8.97 -2.14
N TYR A 121 -5.92 -9.65 -2.54
CA TYR A 121 -7.27 -9.37 -2.08
C TYR A 121 -7.56 -10.13 -0.79
N ILE A 122 -7.82 -9.39 0.28
CA ILE A 122 -8.20 -9.98 1.57
C ILE A 122 -9.70 -10.24 1.53
N ASN A 123 -10.06 -11.48 1.26
CA ASN A 123 -11.44 -11.89 1.04
C ASN A 123 -12.09 -12.28 2.38
N ALA A 124 -12.61 -11.29 3.09
CA ALA A 124 -13.45 -11.53 4.27
C ALA A 124 -14.91 -11.24 3.92
N PRO A 125 -15.87 -12.08 4.39
CA PRO A 125 -17.30 -11.82 4.15
C PRO A 125 -17.72 -10.46 4.70
N LEU A 126 -18.60 -9.77 3.98
CA LEU A 126 -19.10 -8.45 4.39
C LEU A 126 -19.68 -8.48 5.81
N ALA A 127 -20.42 -9.52 6.15
CA ALA A 127 -20.99 -9.67 7.49
C ALA A 127 -19.92 -9.68 8.60
N VAL A 128 -18.79 -10.33 8.36
CA VAL A 128 -17.65 -10.35 9.28
C VAL A 128 -17.02 -8.96 9.41
N CYS A 129 -16.86 -8.26 8.29
CA CYS A 129 -16.34 -6.89 8.28
C CYS A 129 -17.27 -5.93 9.04
N GLU A 130 -18.56 -6.06 8.86
CA GLU A 130 -19.57 -5.27 9.56
C GLU A 130 -19.55 -5.52 11.07
N LEU A 131 -19.41 -6.78 11.50
CA LEU A 131 -19.30 -7.13 12.91
C LEU A 131 -18.03 -6.54 13.56
N ARG A 132 -16.93 -6.54 12.87
CA ARG A 132 -15.67 -5.96 13.35
C ARG A 132 -15.72 -4.44 13.38
N ASP A 133 -16.24 -3.83 12.32
CA ASP A 133 -16.45 -2.40 12.11
C ASP A 133 -15.50 -1.47 12.91
N PRO A 134 -14.18 -1.62 12.75
CA PRO A 134 -13.20 -0.96 13.62
C PRO A 134 -13.24 0.56 13.55
N LYS A 135 -13.75 1.13 12.45
CA LYS A 135 -13.85 2.58 12.22
C LYS A 135 -15.26 3.11 12.35
N GLY A 136 -16.24 2.26 12.65
CA GLY A 136 -17.64 2.63 12.69
C GLY A 136 -18.23 3.02 11.33
N LEU A 137 -17.61 2.63 10.22
CA LEU A 137 -18.04 3.01 8.87
C LEU A 137 -19.39 2.40 8.50
N TYR A 138 -19.62 1.14 8.86
CA TYR A 138 -20.85 0.42 8.54
C TYR A 138 -22.03 0.89 9.38
N LYS A 139 -21.79 1.44 10.55
CA LYS A 139 -22.83 2.01 11.42
C LYS A 139 -23.38 3.34 10.91
N ARG A 140 -22.70 3.98 9.98
CA ARG A 140 -23.08 5.29 9.42
C ARG A 140 -23.99 5.17 8.20
N VAL A 141 -24.31 3.95 7.77
CA VAL A 141 -25.16 3.68 6.60
C VAL A 141 -26.57 3.37 7.02
#